data_b8cf0e64934dfffe84d0be893171c613
#
_entry.id   b8cf0e64934dfffe84d0be893171c613
#
_cell.length_a   1.000
_cell.length_b   1.000
_cell.length_c   1.000
_cell.angle_alpha   90.00
_cell.angle_beta   90.00
_cell.angle_gamma   90.00
#
_symmetry.space_group_name_H-M   'P 1'
#
loop_
_entity.id
_entity.type
_entity.pdbx_description
1 polymer ?
#
loop_
_entity_poly.entity_id
_entity_poly.type
_entity_poly.pdbx_seq_one_letter_code
_entity_poly.pdbx_strand_id
1 'polypeptide(L)'
;TVTAQVRADYGDTVADYTLTCRELTDGYDLTVIAPETAKGVGAHLRRGESTLTFDDILLPAGDLNAAGLTPLTALPYVVDAVRSGYVDLTWQEDGLLVVQLITDDHTVVRLYLDGTVPQCAELSVDERSCLYCTVEQWNLEQGSTNDESQNSNMGRDQSQ
;
A
#
# COMPACT_ATOMS: atom_id res chain seq x y z
N THR A 1 -1.31 6.32 6.40
CA THR A 1 -2.33 5.30 6.71
C THR A 1 -3.36 5.22 5.60
N VAL A 2 -3.70 4.02 5.20
CA VAL A 2 -4.74 3.73 4.20
C VAL A 2 -5.76 2.78 4.82
N THR A 3 -7.04 3.08 4.62
CA THR A 3 -8.14 2.18 5.00
C THR A 3 -8.95 1.87 3.74
N ALA A 4 -9.20 0.59 3.50
CA ALA A 4 -9.95 0.14 2.34
C ALA A 4 -10.73 -1.14 2.61
N GLN A 5 -11.80 -1.32 1.86
CA GLN A 5 -12.45 -2.61 1.68
C GLN A 5 -11.64 -3.39 0.64
N VAL A 6 -11.24 -4.58 0.98
CA VAL A 6 -10.47 -5.49 0.13
C VAL A 6 -11.31 -6.71 -0.18
N ARG A 7 -11.69 -6.87 -1.44
CA ARG A 7 -12.34 -8.05 -1.97
C ARG A 7 -11.31 -8.96 -2.60
N ALA A 8 -11.18 -10.16 -2.09
CA ALA A 8 -10.39 -11.22 -2.68
C ALA A 8 -11.29 -12.18 -3.45
N ASP A 9 -11.00 -12.35 -4.73
CA ASP A 9 -11.73 -13.26 -5.62
C ASP A 9 -10.74 -14.23 -6.26
N TYR A 10 -10.74 -15.45 -5.76
CA TYR A 10 -9.89 -16.54 -6.26
C TYR A 10 -10.67 -17.52 -7.14
N GLY A 11 -11.86 -17.12 -7.62
CA GLY A 11 -12.76 -17.95 -8.42
C GLY A 11 -13.69 -18.80 -7.55
N ASP A 12 -13.19 -19.83 -6.91
CA ASP A 12 -13.99 -20.71 -6.05
C ASP A 12 -14.30 -20.10 -4.67
N THR A 13 -13.54 -19.10 -4.28
CA THR A 13 -13.67 -18.44 -2.97
C THR A 13 -13.63 -16.93 -3.15
N VAL A 14 -14.64 -16.24 -2.60
CA VAL A 14 -14.70 -14.78 -2.51
C VAL A 14 -14.79 -14.40 -1.04
N ALA A 15 -13.98 -13.44 -0.64
CA ALA A 15 -13.98 -12.91 0.73
C ALA A 15 -13.80 -11.39 0.71
N ASP A 16 -14.54 -10.71 1.58
CA ASP A 16 -14.48 -9.26 1.75
C ASP A 16 -13.92 -8.92 3.14
N TYR A 17 -12.96 -8.00 3.18
CA TYR A 17 -12.32 -7.52 4.40
C TYR A 17 -12.31 -6.00 4.40
N THR A 18 -12.37 -5.39 5.58
CA THR A 18 -11.94 -3.99 5.75
C THR A 18 -10.62 -4.00 6.50
N LEU A 19 -9.61 -3.38 5.92
CA LEU A 19 -8.25 -3.36 6.43
C LEU A 19 -7.78 -1.93 6.61
N THR A 20 -7.00 -1.70 7.66
CA THR A 20 -6.18 -0.50 7.81
C THR A 20 -4.73 -0.90 7.63
N CYS A 21 -4.00 -0.15 6.79
CA CYS A 21 -2.58 -0.30 6.53
C CYS A 21 -1.86 0.97 6.95
N ARG A 22 -0.87 0.85 7.81
CA ARG A 22 0.04 1.92 8.21
C ARG A 22 1.44 1.62 7.72
N GLU A 23 1.97 2.51 6.90
CA GLU A 23 3.37 2.47 6.48
C GLU A 23 4.28 2.81 7.66
N LEU A 24 5.35 2.04 7.83
CA LEU A 24 6.42 2.23 8.79
C LEU A 24 7.75 2.41 8.05
N THR A 25 8.80 2.75 8.78
CA THR A 25 10.16 2.89 8.22
C THR A 25 10.70 1.56 7.66
N ASP A 26 10.30 0.44 8.25
CA ASP A 26 10.83 -0.90 7.96
C ASP A 26 9.76 -1.88 7.43
N GLY A 27 8.57 -1.38 7.08
CA GLY A 27 7.49 -2.23 6.58
C GLY A 27 6.10 -1.65 6.76
N TYR A 28 5.15 -2.52 7.07
CA TYR A 28 3.74 -2.18 7.19
C TYR A 28 3.10 -2.83 8.40
N ASP A 29 2.26 -2.08 9.11
CA ASP A 29 1.31 -2.62 10.07
C ASP A 29 -0.08 -2.69 9.42
N LEU A 30 -0.71 -3.85 9.48
CA LEU A 30 -2.07 -4.06 9.04
C LEU A 30 -2.96 -4.49 10.18
N THR A 31 -4.21 -4.08 10.13
CA THR A 31 -5.24 -4.51 11.07
C THR A 31 -6.53 -4.78 10.32
N VAL A 32 -7.13 -5.94 10.56
CA VAL A 32 -8.46 -6.29 10.07
C VAL A 32 -9.50 -5.61 10.95
N ILE A 33 -10.36 -4.80 10.32
CA ILE A 33 -11.46 -4.10 10.99
C ILE A 33 -12.78 -4.87 10.85
N ALA A 34 -12.98 -5.51 9.70
CA ALA A 34 -14.13 -6.34 9.39
C ALA A 34 -13.74 -7.50 8.47
N PRO A 35 -14.46 -8.62 8.49
CA PRO A 35 -15.65 -8.93 9.28
C PRO A 35 -15.34 -9.18 10.76
N GLU A 36 -16.37 -9.21 11.61
CA GLU A 36 -16.20 -9.47 13.05
C GLU A 36 -15.48 -10.80 13.38
N THR A 37 -15.61 -11.80 12.50
CA THR A 37 -14.93 -13.11 12.65
C THR A 37 -13.41 -13.03 12.49
N ALA A 38 -12.89 -11.98 11.87
CA ALA A 38 -11.46 -11.75 11.64
C ALA A 38 -10.97 -10.44 12.28
N LYS A 39 -11.86 -9.68 12.92
CA LYS A 39 -11.55 -8.40 13.53
C LYS A 39 -10.47 -8.53 14.59
N GLY A 40 -9.50 -7.61 14.54
CA GLY A 40 -8.37 -7.61 15.47
C GLY A 40 -7.20 -8.49 15.03
N VAL A 41 -7.35 -9.29 13.96
CA VAL A 41 -6.18 -9.89 13.34
C VAL A 41 -5.30 -8.79 12.80
N GLY A 42 -4.03 -8.79 13.18
CA GLY A 42 -3.01 -7.88 12.70
C GLY A 42 -1.93 -8.61 11.94
N ALA A 43 -1.19 -7.86 11.12
CA ALA A 43 0.01 -8.34 10.48
C ALA A 43 1.07 -7.23 10.52
N HIS A 44 2.27 -7.60 10.89
CA HIS A 44 3.44 -6.75 10.77
C HIS A 44 4.32 -7.32 9.66
N LEU A 45 4.36 -6.63 8.53
CA LEU A 45 5.06 -7.07 7.33
C LEU A 45 6.40 -6.35 7.24
N ARG A 46 7.49 -7.11 7.29
CA ARG A 46 8.84 -6.65 7.00
C ARG A 46 9.42 -7.44 5.83
N ARG A 47 10.47 -6.92 5.24
CA ARG A 47 11.15 -7.64 4.16
C ARG A 47 11.73 -8.96 4.68
N GLY A 48 11.24 -10.08 4.12
CA GLY A 48 11.69 -11.43 4.47
C GLY A 48 11.17 -11.99 5.79
N GLU A 49 10.44 -11.20 6.58
CA GLU A 49 9.90 -11.63 7.87
C GLU A 49 8.55 -10.97 8.13
N SER A 50 7.58 -11.75 8.50
CA SER A 50 6.25 -11.26 8.86
C SER A 50 5.77 -11.90 10.16
N THR A 51 4.99 -11.16 10.92
CA THR A 51 4.36 -11.63 12.14
C THR A 51 2.87 -11.36 12.08
N LEU A 52 2.06 -12.38 12.37
CA LEU A 52 0.64 -12.23 12.60
C LEU A 52 0.36 -12.02 14.08
N THR A 53 -0.62 -11.21 14.38
CA THR A 53 -1.06 -10.92 15.75
C THR A 53 -2.56 -11.16 15.89
N PHE A 54 -2.95 -11.78 16.99
CA PHE A 54 -4.35 -11.94 17.35
C PHE A 54 -4.44 -12.20 18.86
N ASP A 55 -5.28 -11.44 19.57
CA ASP A 55 -5.48 -11.56 21.03
C ASP A 55 -4.15 -11.65 21.82
N ASP A 56 -3.21 -10.73 21.56
CA ASP A 56 -1.87 -10.70 22.17
C ASP A 56 -0.97 -11.91 21.84
N ILE A 57 -1.42 -12.80 20.96
CA ILE A 57 -0.60 -13.90 20.46
C ILE A 57 0.16 -13.43 19.22
N LEU A 58 1.48 -13.66 19.23
CA LEU A 58 2.37 -13.38 18.11
C LEU A 58 2.74 -14.69 17.42
N LEU A 59 2.47 -14.76 16.11
CA LEU A 59 2.77 -15.92 15.29
C LEU A 59 3.74 -15.54 14.18
N PRO A 60 4.97 -16.06 14.16
CA PRO A 60 5.85 -15.90 13.01
C PRO A 60 5.21 -16.49 11.77
N ALA A 61 5.12 -15.69 10.68
CA ALA A 61 4.45 -16.07 9.45
C ALA A 61 5.41 -16.20 8.25
N GLY A 62 6.71 -16.11 8.50
CA GLY A 62 7.70 -16.12 7.42
C GLY A 62 7.60 -14.88 6.54
N ASP A 63 7.85 -15.03 5.25
CA ASP A 63 7.71 -13.96 4.27
C ASP A 63 6.33 -14.02 3.60
N LEU A 64 5.38 -13.26 4.12
CA LEU A 64 4.04 -13.16 3.53
C LEU A 64 4.07 -12.46 2.16
N ASN A 65 5.06 -11.63 1.87
CA ASN A 65 5.20 -11.01 0.56
C ASN A 65 5.57 -12.06 -0.51
N ALA A 66 6.38 -13.06 -0.14
CA ALA A 66 6.70 -14.18 -1.02
C ALA A 66 5.51 -15.14 -1.27
N ALA A 67 4.48 -15.09 -0.43
CA ALA A 67 3.26 -15.88 -0.62
C ALA A 67 2.37 -15.35 -1.76
N GLY A 68 2.71 -14.18 -2.33
CA GLY A 68 1.97 -13.53 -3.39
C GLY A 68 0.81 -12.67 -2.89
N LEU A 69 -0.15 -12.40 -3.78
CA LEU A 69 -1.29 -11.54 -3.48
C LEU A 69 -2.28 -12.22 -2.53
N THR A 70 -2.38 -11.66 -1.34
CA THR A 70 -3.35 -12.03 -0.31
C THR A 70 -4.11 -10.79 0.16
N PRO A 71 -5.27 -10.90 0.83
CA PRO A 71 -5.95 -9.73 1.39
C PRO A 71 -5.04 -8.88 2.29
N LEU A 72 -4.16 -9.50 3.07
CA LEU A 72 -3.23 -8.79 3.96
C LEU A 72 -2.11 -8.07 3.22
N THR A 73 -1.71 -8.54 2.05
CA THR A 73 -0.65 -7.90 1.26
C THR A 73 -1.18 -6.88 0.25
N ALA A 74 -2.50 -6.82 0.03
CA ALA A 74 -3.12 -5.97 -0.99
C ALA A 74 -2.76 -4.48 -0.82
N LEU A 75 -2.99 -3.91 0.36
CA LEU A 75 -2.71 -2.49 0.60
C LEU A 75 -1.22 -2.15 0.57
N PRO A 76 -0.30 -2.94 1.17
CA PRO A 76 1.13 -2.79 0.95
C PRO A 76 1.52 -2.74 -0.52
N TYR A 77 1.03 -3.66 -1.35
CA TYR A 77 1.30 -3.64 -2.79
C TYR A 77 0.82 -2.36 -3.49
N VAL A 78 -0.38 -1.87 -3.11
CA VAL A 78 -0.89 -0.60 -3.64
C VAL A 78 0.01 0.56 -3.23
N VAL A 79 0.43 0.63 -1.97
CA VAL A 79 1.31 1.70 -1.46
C VAL A 79 2.68 1.63 -2.13
N ASP A 80 3.28 0.45 -2.24
CA ASP A 80 4.57 0.24 -2.90
C ASP A 80 4.50 0.62 -4.39
N ALA A 81 3.41 0.24 -5.08
CA ALA A 81 3.21 0.62 -6.48
C ALA A 81 3.12 2.14 -6.66
N VAL A 82 2.46 2.84 -5.76
CA VAL A 82 2.40 4.32 -5.79
C VAL A 82 3.76 4.94 -5.51
N ARG A 83 4.58 4.34 -4.62
CA ARG A 83 5.89 4.86 -4.23
C ARG A 83 6.98 4.61 -5.27
N SER A 84 7.00 3.42 -5.85
CA SER A 84 8.12 2.93 -6.65
C SER A 84 7.73 2.16 -7.91
N GLY A 85 6.44 1.99 -8.17
CA GLY A 85 5.96 1.29 -9.37
C GLY A 85 6.28 2.04 -10.65
N TYR A 86 6.46 1.29 -11.73
CA TYR A 86 6.62 1.83 -13.07
C TYR A 86 5.25 2.08 -13.70
N VAL A 87 5.04 3.31 -14.20
CA VAL A 87 3.82 3.65 -14.94
C VAL A 87 3.91 3.04 -16.34
N ASP A 88 3.04 2.09 -16.61
CA ASP A 88 2.95 1.38 -17.89
C ASP A 88 1.94 2.05 -18.83
N LEU A 89 0.71 2.26 -18.36
CA LEU A 89 -0.38 2.83 -19.12
C LEU A 89 -1.20 3.82 -18.29
N THR A 90 -1.83 4.78 -18.99
CA THR A 90 -2.83 5.68 -18.40
C THR A 90 -3.99 5.87 -19.36
N TRP A 91 -5.22 5.92 -18.86
CA TRP A 91 -6.42 6.22 -19.63
C TRP A 91 -7.51 6.82 -18.74
N GLN A 92 -8.64 7.19 -19.36
CA GLN A 92 -9.84 7.65 -18.64
C GLN A 92 -10.93 6.59 -18.74
N GLU A 93 -11.59 6.32 -17.62
CA GLU A 93 -12.69 5.37 -17.53
C GLU A 93 -13.70 5.87 -16.50
N ASP A 94 -14.96 5.99 -16.89
CA ASP A 94 -16.07 6.46 -16.03
C ASP A 94 -15.79 7.78 -15.29
N GLY A 95 -15.02 8.67 -15.91
CA GLY A 95 -14.65 9.97 -15.31
C GLY A 95 -13.45 9.93 -14.39
N LEU A 96 -12.88 8.77 -14.15
CA LEU A 96 -11.67 8.58 -13.35
C LEU A 96 -10.42 8.48 -14.23
N LEU A 97 -9.30 8.96 -13.74
CA LEU A 97 -8.00 8.66 -14.34
C LEU A 97 -7.56 7.27 -13.88
N VAL A 98 -7.33 6.38 -14.81
CA VAL A 98 -6.76 5.07 -14.51
C VAL A 98 -5.25 5.08 -14.79
N VAL A 99 -4.47 4.66 -13.81
CA VAL A 99 -3.01 4.53 -13.91
C VAL A 99 -2.65 3.08 -13.67
N GLN A 100 -2.09 2.42 -14.68
CA GLN A 100 -1.56 1.08 -14.56
C GLN A 100 -0.08 1.14 -14.16
N LEU A 101 0.22 0.54 -13.04
CA LEU A 101 1.56 0.44 -12.48
C LEU A 101 2.03 -1.02 -12.49
N ILE A 102 3.31 -1.22 -12.74
CA ILE A 102 3.96 -2.54 -12.65
C ILE A 102 4.99 -2.49 -11.54
N THR A 103 4.95 -3.45 -10.64
CA THR A 103 5.93 -3.62 -9.57
C THR A 103 7.08 -4.54 -10.01
N ASP A 104 8.16 -4.58 -9.23
CA ASP A 104 9.35 -5.38 -9.56
C ASP A 104 9.07 -6.89 -9.64
N ASP A 105 8.03 -7.37 -8.97
CA ASP A 105 7.59 -8.76 -9.01
C ASP A 105 6.55 -9.07 -10.10
N HIS A 106 6.39 -8.13 -11.05
CA HIS A 106 5.42 -8.21 -12.14
C HIS A 106 3.95 -8.20 -11.73
N THR A 107 3.65 -7.80 -10.50
CA THR A 107 2.27 -7.51 -10.10
C THR A 107 1.80 -6.23 -10.79
N VAL A 108 0.63 -6.30 -11.40
CA VAL A 108 -0.01 -5.13 -12.03
C VAL A 108 -1.00 -4.53 -11.05
N VAL A 109 -0.86 -3.24 -10.80
CA VAL A 109 -1.77 -2.45 -9.98
C VAL A 109 -2.42 -1.38 -10.84
N ARG A 110 -3.75 -1.42 -10.97
CA ARG A 110 -4.53 -0.36 -11.62
C ARG A 110 -5.16 0.51 -10.56
N LEU A 111 -4.79 1.78 -10.55
CA LEU A 111 -5.35 2.80 -9.67
C LEU A 111 -6.36 3.64 -10.41
N TYR A 112 -7.53 3.80 -9.84
CA TYR A 112 -8.61 4.66 -10.32
C TYR A 112 -8.65 5.92 -9.45
N LEU A 113 -8.35 7.07 -10.03
CA LEU A 113 -8.15 8.33 -9.34
C LEU A 113 -9.25 9.33 -9.68
N ASP A 114 -9.82 9.97 -8.65
CA ASP A 114 -10.56 11.22 -8.77
C ASP A 114 -9.61 12.38 -8.44
N GLY A 115 -9.19 13.10 -9.47
CA GLY A 115 -8.08 14.04 -9.33
C GLY A 115 -6.79 13.34 -8.89
N THR A 116 -6.37 13.54 -7.65
CA THR A 116 -5.17 12.92 -7.06
C THR A 116 -5.50 11.89 -5.98
N VAL A 117 -6.79 11.64 -5.73
CA VAL A 117 -7.24 10.75 -4.66
C VAL A 117 -7.62 9.38 -5.22
N PRO A 118 -6.96 8.31 -4.80
CA PRO A 118 -7.35 6.95 -5.15
C PRO A 118 -8.75 6.63 -4.63
N GLN A 119 -9.61 6.13 -5.53
CA GLN A 119 -10.96 5.65 -5.22
C GLN A 119 -10.98 4.14 -5.10
N CYS A 120 -10.31 3.46 -6.02
CA CYS A 120 -10.13 2.02 -5.95
C CYS A 120 -8.83 1.58 -6.61
N ALA A 121 -8.46 0.34 -6.36
CA ALA A 121 -7.33 -0.32 -6.97
C ALA A 121 -7.68 -1.78 -7.31
N GLU A 122 -7.18 -2.25 -8.44
CA GLU A 122 -7.20 -3.65 -8.82
C GLU A 122 -5.76 -4.19 -8.84
N LEU A 123 -5.57 -5.36 -8.27
CA LEU A 123 -4.29 -6.05 -8.29
C LEU A 123 -4.43 -7.36 -9.08
N SER A 124 -3.51 -7.57 -9.99
CA SER A 124 -3.48 -8.76 -10.83
C SER A 124 -2.08 -9.34 -10.96
N VAL A 125 -2.03 -10.66 -11.08
CA VAL A 125 -0.84 -11.44 -11.40
C VAL A 125 -1.21 -12.35 -12.56
N ASP A 126 -0.31 -12.51 -13.54
CA ASP A 126 -0.52 -13.32 -14.74
C ASP A 126 -1.84 -13.00 -15.45
N GLU A 127 -2.12 -11.69 -15.63
CA GLU A 127 -3.33 -11.17 -16.28
C GLU A 127 -4.66 -11.52 -15.57
N ARG A 128 -4.60 -12.11 -14.38
CA ARG A 128 -5.78 -12.41 -13.57
C ARG A 128 -5.90 -11.44 -12.42
N SER A 129 -6.95 -10.60 -12.43
CA SER A 129 -7.31 -9.77 -11.28
C SER A 129 -7.87 -10.65 -10.16
N CYS A 130 -7.31 -10.52 -8.96
CA CYS A 130 -7.73 -11.32 -7.81
C CYS A 130 -8.01 -10.49 -6.56
N LEU A 131 -7.54 -9.25 -6.50
CA LEU A 131 -7.80 -8.35 -5.38
C LEU A 131 -8.35 -7.02 -5.88
N TYR A 132 -9.40 -6.56 -5.22
CA TYR A 132 -10.08 -5.30 -5.50
C TYR A 132 -10.15 -4.49 -4.21
N CYS A 133 -9.56 -3.30 -4.20
CA CYS A 133 -9.55 -2.42 -3.05
C CYS A 133 -10.44 -1.21 -3.32
N THR A 134 -11.46 -1.00 -2.49
CA THR A 134 -12.24 0.24 -2.49
C THR A 134 -11.72 1.11 -1.35
N VAL A 135 -11.15 2.26 -1.68
CA VAL A 135 -10.50 3.13 -0.70
C VAL A 135 -11.53 3.93 0.08
N GLU A 136 -11.50 3.81 1.41
CA GLU A 136 -12.32 4.61 2.33
C GLU A 136 -11.54 5.82 2.86
N GLN A 137 -10.24 5.63 3.10
CA GLN A 137 -9.35 6.68 3.60
C GLN A 137 -7.95 6.53 3.00
N TRP A 138 -7.42 7.63 2.46
CA TRP A 138 -6.08 7.67 1.90
C TRP A 138 -5.27 8.82 2.49
N ASN A 139 -4.39 8.51 3.41
CA ASN A 139 -3.48 9.46 4.05
C ASN A 139 -2.05 8.92 3.98
N LEU A 140 -1.39 9.12 2.86
CA LEU A 140 0.04 8.90 2.73
C LEU A 140 0.75 10.25 2.92
N GLU A 141 1.66 10.32 3.88
CA GLU A 141 2.55 11.46 4.04
C GLU A 141 3.49 11.50 2.83
N GLN A 142 3.53 12.64 2.15
CA GLN A 142 4.57 12.90 1.17
C GLN A 142 5.86 13.08 1.97
N GLY A 143 6.90 12.31 1.65
CA GLY A 143 8.20 12.47 2.27
C GLY A 143 8.65 13.92 2.14
N SER A 144 8.82 14.62 3.26
CA SER A 144 9.35 15.97 3.28
C SER A 144 10.79 15.91 2.77
N THR A 145 11.02 16.35 1.55
CA THR A 145 12.35 16.75 1.12
C THR A 145 12.68 18.03 1.88
N ASN A 146 13.29 17.89 3.05
CA ASN A 146 13.97 18.99 3.71
C ASN A 146 15.18 19.36 2.85
N ASP A 147 14.93 20.25 1.91
CA ASP A 147 16.01 21.01 1.28
C ASP A 147 16.43 22.12 2.28
N GLU A 148 17.22 21.75 3.28
CA GLU A 148 17.96 22.70 4.10
C GLU A 148 19.07 23.30 3.24
N SER A 149 18.72 24.28 2.43
CA SER A 149 19.67 25.23 1.89
C SER A 149 20.28 25.99 3.07
N GLN A 150 21.37 25.47 3.62
CA GLN A 150 22.22 26.25 4.53
C GLN A 150 22.82 27.40 3.75
N ASN A 151 22.19 28.55 3.89
CA ASN A 151 22.75 29.81 3.48
C ASN A 151 23.89 30.18 4.46
N SER A 152 25.10 29.76 4.14
CA SER A 152 26.31 30.18 4.82
C SER A 152 26.61 31.63 4.46
N ASN A 153 26.07 32.55 5.23
CA ASN A 153 26.45 33.95 5.15
C ASN A 153 27.82 34.13 5.77
N MET A 154 28.86 34.14 4.94
CA MET A 154 30.21 34.55 5.32
C MET A 154 30.20 36.05 5.58
N GLY A 155 30.11 36.44 6.84
CA GLY A 155 30.47 37.80 7.29
C GLY A 155 31.96 38.05 7.05
N ARG A 156 32.25 38.95 6.13
CA ARG A 156 33.58 39.58 6.05
C ARG A 156 33.67 40.54 7.22
N ASP A 157 34.55 40.23 8.13
CA ASP A 157 35.09 41.25 9.03
C ASP A 157 36.35 41.81 8.41
N GLN A 158 36.28 43.11 8.06
CA GLN A 158 37.44 43.93 7.76
C GLN A 158 37.78 44.71 9.03
N SER A 159 38.87 44.45 9.64
CA SER A 159 39.54 45.40 10.52
C SER A 159 41.04 45.41 10.21
N GLN A 160 41.46 46.59 10.05
CA GLN A 160 42.77 47.15 9.74
C GLN A 160 43.96 46.47 10.49
#